data_8241177044059619db06ff150410eacd
#
_entry.id   8241177044059619db06ff150410eacd
#
_cell.length_a   1.000
_cell.length_b   1.000
_cell.length_c   1.000
_cell.angle_alpha   90.00
_cell.angle_beta   90.00
_cell.angle_gamma   90.00
#
_symmetry.space_group_name_H-M   'P 1'
#
loop_
_entity.id
_entity.type
_entity.pdbx_description
1 polymer ?
#
loop_
_entity_poly.entity_id
_entity_poly.type
_entity_poly.pdbx_seq_one_letter_code
_entity_poly.pdbx_strand_id
1 'polypeptide(L)'
;MSTLKQLLEIVDLLDDPKVDGEQVREFFTNKGLSHMEINVERIEGEKASTDFISIMIQGVEGKYSGGTSRSLGIIGRLGGIGARPECIGLVSDADGAVVSLAAAYKIAEMMRRGDFVGGDVIVKTHICPNAPTRPYKPAPMMDSPVDIFTLLKREAEGQIDAILSVDATKANWVIKHNGFAITPTVKEGWILKVSPDLIDIYIRVTGQPPVVVPITMQDIIPYTTPVYHINSMMQPWIYTKAPVVGVAITTSMVVPGSATGATNIFHLEQATRFVVEVAKDFGRGKVKFYDEEEWGKIISTHGSLADLMRRGAPK
;
A
#
# COMPACT_ATOMS: atom_id res chain seq x y z
N MET A 1 -6.23 -17.38 -9.10
CA MET A 1 -4.74 -17.54 -8.99
C MET A 1 -4.38 -17.52 -7.52
N SER A 2 -3.50 -18.40 -7.05
CA SER A 2 -3.01 -18.35 -5.66
C SER A 2 -1.69 -17.57 -5.57
N THR A 3 -1.55 -16.78 -4.52
CA THR A 3 -0.34 -16.03 -4.17
C THR A 3 0.29 -16.54 -2.88
N LEU A 4 -0.28 -17.60 -2.29
CA LEU A 4 0.08 -18.10 -0.97
C LEU A 4 1.56 -18.45 -0.84
N LYS A 5 2.15 -19.08 -1.87
CA LYS A 5 3.59 -19.44 -1.84
C LYS A 5 4.46 -18.20 -1.70
N GLN A 6 4.23 -17.19 -2.56
CA GLN A 6 5.00 -15.95 -2.55
C GLN A 6 4.81 -15.19 -1.24
N LEU A 7 3.57 -15.18 -0.73
CA LEU A 7 3.27 -14.55 0.55
C LEU A 7 4.03 -15.19 1.71
N LEU A 8 4.02 -16.52 1.80
CA LEU A 8 4.71 -17.24 2.88
C LEU A 8 6.22 -17.02 2.84
N GLU A 9 6.83 -17.01 1.66
CA GLU A 9 8.27 -16.73 1.52
C GLU A 9 8.60 -15.28 1.94
N ILE A 10 7.74 -14.31 1.68
CA ILE A 10 7.92 -12.91 2.14
C ILE A 10 7.69 -12.81 3.66
N VAL A 11 6.70 -13.50 4.21
CA VAL A 11 6.47 -13.54 5.67
C VAL A 11 7.70 -14.10 6.37
N ASP A 12 8.24 -15.21 5.88
CA ASP A 12 9.43 -15.86 6.43
C ASP A 12 10.67 -14.93 6.37
N LEU A 13 10.85 -14.22 5.25
CA LEU A 13 11.91 -13.21 5.10
C LEU A 13 11.77 -12.06 6.11
N LEU A 14 10.57 -11.50 6.23
CA LEU A 14 10.35 -10.30 7.05
C LEU A 14 10.26 -10.59 8.55
N ASP A 15 10.02 -11.83 8.94
CA ASP A 15 9.98 -12.22 10.36
C ASP A 15 11.38 -12.30 11.00
N ASP A 16 12.44 -12.28 10.22
CA ASP A 16 13.82 -12.21 10.71
C ASP A 16 14.06 -10.86 11.44
N PRO A 17 14.51 -10.88 12.73
CA PRO A 17 14.77 -9.66 13.49
C PRO A 17 15.93 -8.80 12.95
N LYS A 18 16.72 -9.34 12.05
CA LYS A 18 17.87 -8.66 11.42
C LYS A 18 17.58 -8.24 9.98
N VAL A 19 16.37 -8.47 9.49
CA VAL A 19 16.03 -8.13 8.11
C VAL A 19 16.24 -6.64 7.84
N ASP A 20 16.82 -6.35 6.69
CA ASP A 20 17.03 -5.00 6.16
C ASP A 20 16.63 -4.92 4.68
N GLY A 21 16.74 -3.74 4.10
CA GLY A 21 16.41 -3.53 2.70
C GLY A 21 17.30 -4.30 1.73
N GLU A 22 18.56 -4.50 2.09
CA GLU A 22 19.52 -5.25 1.26
C GLU A 22 19.18 -6.74 1.23
N GLN A 23 18.79 -7.33 2.35
CA GLN A 23 18.33 -8.72 2.40
C GLN A 23 17.07 -8.93 1.55
N VAL A 24 16.15 -7.94 1.53
CA VAL A 24 15.00 -7.98 0.63
C VAL A 24 15.45 -7.92 -0.83
N ARG A 25 16.39 -7.04 -1.20
CA ARG A 25 16.96 -6.99 -2.55
C ARG A 25 17.65 -8.29 -2.95
N GLU A 26 18.46 -8.86 -2.07
CA GLU A 26 19.12 -10.13 -2.28
C GLU A 26 18.13 -11.28 -2.47
N PHE A 27 17.06 -11.32 -1.71
CA PHE A 27 16.00 -12.31 -1.88
C PHE A 27 15.47 -12.33 -3.31
N PHE A 28 15.08 -11.18 -3.86
CA PHE A 28 14.58 -11.09 -5.24
C PHE A 28 15.65 -11.42 -6.28
N THR A 29 16.88 -10.96 -6.07
CA THR A 29 18.02 -11.22 -6.97
C THR A 29 18.30 -12.71 -7.05
N ASN A 30 18.33 -13.40 -5.91
CA ASN A 30 18.58 -14.85 -5.83
C ASN A 30 17.46 -15.68 -6.47
N LYS A 31 16.26 -15.13 -6.66
CA LYS A 31 15.17 -15.78 -7.41
C LYS A 31 15.34 -15.67 -8.94
N GLY A 32 16.32 -14.91 -9.43
CA GLY A 32 16.58 -14.73 -10.86
C GLY A 32 15.46 -13.95 -11.58
N LEU A 33 14.89 -12.92 -10.93
CA LEU A 33 13.79 -12.12 -11.45
C LEU A 33 14.35 -10.89 -12.20
N SER A 34 14.66 -11.04 -13.48
CA SER A 34 15.38 -10.07 -14.31
C SER A 34 14.55 -8.85 -14.78
N HIS A 35 13.22 -8.88 -14.61
CA HIS A 35 12.32 -7.78 -15.01
C HIS A 35 12.07 -6.75 -13.91
N MET A 36 12.88 -6.77 -12.87
CA MET A 36 12.76 -5.90 -11.71
C MET A 36 14.00 -5.05 -11.54
N GLU A 37 13.80 -3.77 -11.26
CA GLU A 37 14.83 -2.88 -10.74
C GLU A 37 14.49 -2.59 -9.28
N ILE A 38 15.43 -2.85 -8.37
CA ILE A 38 15.22 -2.69 -6.92
C ILE A 38 16.21 -1.67 -6.40
N ASN A 39 15.69 -0.58 -5.86
CA ASN A 39 16.45 0.43 -5.17
C ASN A 39 16.17 0.37 -3.67
N VAL A 40 17.22 0.44 -2.86
CA VAL A 40 17.18 0.50 -1.40
C VAL A 40 17.85 1.79 -0.96
N GLU A 41 17.15 2.60 -0.18
CA GLU A 41 17.63 3.85 0.38
C GLU A 41 17.52 3.82 1.91
N ARG A 42 18.64 3.93 2.61
CA ARG A 42 18.64 4.12 4.05
C ARG A 42 18.21 5.53 4.41
N ILE A 43 17.15 5.66 5.20
CA ILE A 43 16.66 6.94 5.70
C ILE A 43 16.87 7.00 7.21
N GLU A 44 17.64 8.00 7.64
CA GLU A 44 17.89 8.25 9.05
C GLU A 44 16.85 9.24 9.61
N GLY A 45 16.30 8.94 10.77
CA GLY A 45 15.38 9.79 11.50
C GLY A 45 15.84 10.05 12.92
N GLU A 46 15.13 10.93 13.62
CA GLU A 46 15.44 11.24 15.02
C GLU A 46 15.21 10.07 15.98
N LYS A 47 14.24 9.20 15.67
CA LYS A 47 13.84 8.10 16.55
C LYS A 47 14.48 6.77 16.16
N ALA A 48 14.63 6.54 14.88
CA ALA A 48 15.19 5.33 14.32
C ALA A 48 15.57 5.56 12.85
N SER A 49 16.07 4.53 12.19
CA SER A 49 16.28 4.52 10.74
C SER A 49 15.42 3.44 10.09
N THR A 50 15.18 3.58 8.80
CA THR A 50 14.45 2.60 8.02
C THR A 50 15.05 2.46 6.62
N ASP A 51 14.93 1.29 6.02
CA ASP A 51 15.32 1.07 4.63
C ASP A 51 14.10 1.20 3.73
N PHE A 52 14.07 2.28 2.93
CA PHE A 52 13.02 2.49 1.94
C PHE A 52 13.32 1.68 0.68
N ILE A 53 12.35 0.90 0.24
CA ILE A 53 12.46 0.01 -0.91
C ILE A 53 11.54 0.51 -2.02
N SER A 54 12.11 0.64 -3.23
CA SER A 54 11.36 0.91 -4.44
C SER A 54 11.67 -0.20 -5.45
N ILE A 55 10.63 -0.89 -5.92
CA ILE A 55 10.73 -1.96 -6.92
C ILE A 55 9.97 -1.52 -8.15
N MET A 56 10.68 -1.43 -9.27
CA MET A 56 10.11 -1.19 -10.58
C MET A 56 9.99 -2.50 -11.34
N ILE A 57 8.80 -2.86 -11.78
CA ILE A 57 8.56 -3.99 -12.69
C ILE A 57 8.08 -3.40 -14.02
N GLN A 58 8.91 -3.51 -15.05
CA GLN A 58 8.63 -2.93 -16.36
C GLN A 58 7.57 -3.74 -17.10
N GLY A 59 6.48 -3.09 -17.47
CA GLY A 59 5.46 -3.68 -18.34
C GLY A 59 5.91 -3.70 -19.80
N VAL A 60 5.34 -4.61 -20.60
CA VAL A 60 5.72 -4.75 -22.03
C VAL A 60 5.37 -3.52 -22.86
N GLU A 61 4.39 -2.74 -22.45
CA GLU A 61 3.95 -1.47 -23.06
C GLU A 61 4.02 -0.32 -22.05
N GLY A 62 4.79 -0.49 -20.96
CA GLY A 62 4.96 0.47 -19.90
C GLY A 62 5.75 1.71 -20.34
N LYS A 63 5.63 2.80 -19.59
CA LYS A 63 6.32 4.07 -19.86
C LYS A 63 7.84 3.93 -19.77
N TYR A 64 8.32 3.11 -18.87
CA TYR A 64 9.75 2.82 -18.71
C TYR A 64 10.31 1.94 -19.82
N SER A 65 9.44 1.25 -20.57
CA SER A 65 9.79 0.50 -21.79
C SER A 65 9.55 1.33 -23.07
N GLY A 66 9.25 2.64 -22.95
CA GLY A 66 8.95 3.53 -24.06
C GLY A 66 7.51 3.43 -24.60
N GLY A 67 6.64 2.70 -23.92
CA GLY A 67 5.23 2.59 -24.26
C GLY A 67 4.37 3.67 -23.60
N THR A 68 3.05 3.49 -23.64
CA THR A 68 2.06 4.45 -23.14
C THR A 68 1.07 3.87 -22.14
N SER A 69 1.20 2.58 -21.80
CA SER A 69 0.34 1.93 -20.82
C SER A 69 0.47 2.55 -19.45
N ARG A 70 -0.65 2.58 -18.71
CA ARG A 70 -0.73 3.21 -17.38
C ARG A 70 0.11 2.44 -16.35
N SER A 71 0.81 3.19 -15.49
CA SER A 71 1.65 2.67 -14.42
C SER A 71 0.88 2.63 -13.08
N LEU A 72 0.90 1.48 -12.39
CA LEU A 72 0.27 1.31 -11.08
C LEU A 72 1.30 1.39 -9.96
N GLY A 73 1.08 2.28 -9.00
CA GLY A 73 1.77 2.30 -7.73
C GLY A 73 1.11 1.34 -6.71
N ILE A 74 1.88 0.48 -6.07
CA ILE A 74 1.47 -0.36 -4.94
C ILE A 74 2.29 0.06 -3.74
N ILE A 75 1.67 0.74 -2.80
CA ILE A 75 2.33 1.29 -1.63
C ILE A 75 2.01 0.41 -0.42
N GLY A 76 3.02 -0.27 0.13
CA GLY A 76 2.91 -0.95 1.42
C GLY A 76 3.17 0.03 2.54
N ARG A 77 2.08 0.50 3.17
CA ARG A 77 2.15 1.53 4.20
C ARG A 77 2.59 0.97 5.53
N LEU A 78 3.22 1.86 6.30
CA LEU A 78 3.70 1.64 7.65
C LEU A 78 4.57 0.37 7.74
N GLY A 79 5.70 0.38 7.04
CA GLY A 79 6.67 -0.73 6.98
C GLY A 79 7.45 -0.96 8.27
N GLY A 80 6.90 -0.57 9.42
CA GLY A 80 7.27 -1.04 10.73
C GLY A 80 6.87 -2.50 10.86
N ILE A 81 7.75 -3.40 10.40
CA ILE A 81 7.47 -4.84 10.33
C ILE A 81 7.60 -5.55 11.67
N GLY A 82 8.16 -4.89 12.68
CA GLY A 82 8.31 -5.39 14.03
C GLY A 82 8.51 -4.25 15.01
N ALA A 83 8.40 -4.53 16.29
CA ALA A 83 8.58 -3.58 17.40
C ALA A 83 9.49 -4.19 18.47
N ARG A 84 10.60 -4.76 18.06
CA ARG A 84 11.55 -5.45 18.94
C ARG A 84 12.33 -4.45 19.80
N PRO A 85 12.57 -4.72 21.07
CA PRO A 85 12.23 -5.97 21.78
C PRO A 85 10.81 -6.03 22.37
N GLU A 86 9.98 -4.99 22.26
CA GLU A 86 8.64 -4.93 22.86
C GLU A 86 7.69 -6.00 22.32
N CYS A 87 7.76 -6.25 21.00
CA CYS A 87 7.02 -7.32 20.34
C CYS A 87 7.96 -8.13 19.45
N ILE A 88 7.91 -9.44 19.57
CA ILE A 88 8.72 -10.39 18.78
C ILE A 88 7.93 -10.83 17.55
N GLY A 89 8.59 -10.85 16.39
CA GLY A 89 7.99 -11.27 15.13
C GLY A 89 7.26 -10.15 14.41
N LEU A 90 6.54 -10.51 13.36
CA LEU A 90 5.71 -9.58 12.60
C LEU A 90 4.55 -9.05 13.45
N VAL A 91 4.35 -7.75 13.39
CA VAL A 91 3.21 -7.06 14.03
C VAL A 91 2.13 -6.70 13.00
N SER A 92 0.95 -6.35 13.46
CA SER A 92 -0.18 -6.05 12.56
C SER A 92 0.10 -4.90 11.58
N ASP A 93 1.03 -4.04 11.90
CA ASP A 93 1.47 -2.92 11.06
C ASP A 93 2.35 -3.36 9.87
N ALA A 94 2.85 -4.59 9.88
CA ALA A 94 3.64 -5.18 8.79
C ALA A 94 2.82 -5.52 7.54
N ASP A 95 1.50 -5.59 7.65
CA ASP A 95 0.63 -6.16 6.62
C ASP A 95 0.80 -5.49 5.25
N GLY A 96 0.95 -4.16 5.23
CA GLY A 96 1.16 -3.41 3.99
C GLY A 96 2.46 -3.80 3.28
N ALA A 97 3.56 -3.91 4.02
CA ALA A 97 4.86 -4.32 3.48
C ALA A 97 4.80 -5.76 2.95
N VAL A 98 4.21 -6.67 3.71
CA VAL A 98 4.05 -8.08 3.29
C VAL A 98 3.25 -8.20 1.99
N VAL A 99 2.09 -7.56 1.91
CA VAL A 99 1.22 -7.62 0.72
C VAL A 99 1.91 -7.01 -0.51
N SER A 100 2.54 -5.85 -0.37
CA SER A 100 3.19 -5.16 -1.47
C SER A 100 4.39 -5.94 -2.03
N LEU A 101 5.25 -6.48 -1.19
CA LEU A 101 6.40 -7.31 -1.60
C LEU A 101 5.95 -8.66 -2.17
N ALA A 102 4.92 -9.30 -1.58
CA ALA A 102 4.36 -10.54 -2.12
C ALA A 102 3.71 -10.32 -3.50
N ALA A 103 3.07 -9.17 -3.73
CA ALA A 103 2.54 -8.79 -5.03
C ALA A 103 3.66 -8.59 -6.06
N ALA A 104 4.73 -7.87 -5.70
CA ALA A 104 5.92 -7.70 -6.54
C ALA A 104 6.52 -9.05 -6.94
N TYR A 105 6.71 -9.93 -5.96
CA TYR A 105 7.25 -11.27 -6.19
C TYR A 105 6.36 -12.09 -7.13
N LYS A 106 5.04 -12.07 -6.90
CA LYS A 106 4.09 -12.80 -7.76
C LYS A 106 4.09 -12.29 -9.18
N ILE A 107 4.07 -10.99 -9.40
CA ILE A 107 4.07 -10.38 -10.74
C ILE A 107 5.36 -10.72 -11.48
N ALA A 108 6.52 -10.57 -10.84
CA ALA A 108 7.81 -10.90 -11.45
C ALA A 108 7.93 -12.40 -11.79
N GLU A 109 7.44 -13.29 -10.92
CA GLU A 109 7.36 -14.73 -11.20
C GLU A 109 6.46 -15.07 -12.40
N MET A 110 5.33 -14.36 -12.55
CA MET A 110 4.46 -14.51 -13.72
C MET A 110 5.18 -14.10 -14.98
N MET A 111 5.83 -12.93 -14.98
CA MET A 111 6.58 -12.43 -16.13
C MET A 111 7.73 -13.36 -16.52
N ARG A 112 8.45 -13.90 -15.56
CA ARG A 112 9.49 -14.93 -15.80
C ARG A 112 8.94 -16.18 -16.52
N ARG A 113 7.64 -16.46 -16.35
CA ARG A 113 6.94 -17.58 -17.01
C ARG A 113 6.23 -17.19 -18.29
N GLY A 114 6.39 -15.94 -18.77
CA GLY A 114 5.80 -15.45 -20.00
C GLY A 114 4.40 -14.84 -19.87
N ASP A 115 3.89 -14.64 -18.63
CA ASP A 115 2.62 -13.94 -18.37
C ASP A 115 2.92 -12.49 -17.98
N PHE A 116 3.03 -11.62 -18.98
CA PHE A 116 3.49 -10.25 -18.81
C PHE A 116 2.36 -9.28 -18.42
N VAL A 117 2.69 -8.28 -17.60
CA VAL A 117 1.84 -7.10 -17.38
C VAL A 117 2.00 -6.09 -18.50
N GLY A 118 0.94 -5.38 -18.84
CA GLY A 118 0.96 -4.37 -19.91
C GLY A 118 1.69 -3.10 -19.48
N GLY A 119 1.25 -2.47 -18.42
CA GLY A 119 1.86 -1.25 -17.85
C GLY A 119 2.86 -1.56 -16.74
N ASP A 120 3.62 -0.53 -16.35
CA ASP A 120 4.59 -0.67 -15.26
C ASP A 120 3.92 -0.83 -13.90
N VAL A 121 4.57 -1.60 -13.03
CA VAL A 121 4.16 -1.74 -11.62
C VAL A 121 5.28 -1.24 -10.73
N ILE A 122 4.97 -0.22 -9.91
CA ILE A 122 5.92 0.42 -9.03
C ILE A 122 5.52 0.10 -7.59
N VAL A 123 6.31 -0.73 -6.92
CA VAL A 123 6.05 -1.15 -5.54
C VAL A 123 6.95 -0.39 -4.60
N LYS A 124 6.39 0.18 -3.54
CA LYS A 124 7.13 0.94 -2.54
C LYS A 124 6.70 0.55 -1.14
N THR A 125 7.68 0.39 -0.28
CA THR A 125 7.49 0.17 1.16
C THR A 125 8.78 0.52 1.89
N HIS A 126 8.80 0.39 3.21
CA HIS A 126 10.05 0.48 3.97
C HIS A 126 10.16 -0.65 4.99
N ILE A 127 11.38 -0.98 5.41
CA ILE A 127 11.70 -2.08 6.29
C ILE A 127 12.32 -1.55 7.58
N CYS A 128 11.61 -1.74 8.70
CA CYS A 128 12.08 -1.37 10.03
C CYS A 128 11.66 -2.46 11.04
N PRO A 129 12.53 -3.46 11.32
CA PRO A 129 12.19 -4.55 12.25
C PRO A 129 12.14 -4.10 13.71
N ASN A 130 12.75 -2.95 14.04
CA ASN A 130 12.82 -2.36 15.37
C ASN A 130 12.11 -1.00 15.39
N ALA A 131 10.93 -0.92 14.79
CA ALA A 131 10.18 0.33 14.74
C ALA A 131 9.87 0.85 16.15
N PRO A 132 10.00 2.17 16.36
CA PRO A 132 9.68 2.76 17.66
C PRO A 132 8.19 2.58 17.98
N THR A 133 7.88 2.51 19.27
CA THR A 133 6.52 2.43 19.76
C THR A 133 6.22 3.58 20.70
N ARG A 134 4.94 3.88 20.85
CA ARG A 134 4.41 4.78 21.88
C ARG A 134 3.50 4.01 22.81
N PRO A 135 3.51 4.34 24.12
CA PRO A 135 2.65 3.70 25.08
C PRO A 135 1.18 3.80 24.69
N TYR A 136 0.51 2.67 24.65
CA TYR A 136 -0.93 2.55 24.45
C TYR A 136 -1.43 1.29 25.19
N LYS A 137 -2.65 1.27 25.67
CA LYS A 137 -3.19 0.12 26.42
C LYS A 137 -4.29 -0.57 25.62
N PRO A 138 -4.35 -1.90 25.61
CA PRO A 138 -3.45 -2.86 26.28
C PRO A 138 -2.19 -3.22 25.52
N ALA A 139 -2.01 -2.76 24.28
CA ALA A 139 -0.83 -3.03 23.45
C ALA A 139 -0.26 -1.74 22.86
N PRO A 140 1.07 -1.64 22.65
CA PRO A 140 1.69 -0.45 22.08
C PRO A 140 1.17 -0.11 20.68
N MET A 141 1.19 1.17 20.34
CA MET A 141 1.02 1.64 18.96
C MET A 141 2.39 1.85 18.33
N MET A 142 2.50 1.50 17.06
CA MET A 142 3.70 1.82 16.28
C MET A 142 3.81 3.34 16.11
N ASP A 143 5.05 3.82 16.09
CA ASP A 143 5.40 5.19 15.72
C ASP A 143 6.25 5.15 14.45
N SER A 144 6.30 6.25 13.72
CA SER A 144 7.13 6.31 12.52
C SER A 144 8.62 6.37 12.90
N PRO A 145 9.48 5.55 12.29
CA PRO A 145 10.93 5.61 12.54
C PRO A 145 11.55 6.92 12.07
N VAL A 146 10.99 7.52 11.03
CA VAL A 146 11.44 8.78 10.42
C VAL A 146 10.24 9.72 10.25
N ASP A 147 10.49 10.96 9.81
CA ASP A 147 9.39 11.87 9.50
C ASP A 147 8.46 11.27 8.46
N ILE A 148 7.17 11.22 8.78
CA ILE A 148 6.16 10.58 7.94
C ILE A 148 6.00 11.26 6.57
N PHE A 149 6.20 12.57 6.48
CA PHE A 149 6.09 13.29 5.21
C PHE A 149 7.26 12.99 4.27
N THR A 150 8.43 12.67 4.82
CA THR A 150 9.57 12.16 4.05
C THR A 150 9.20 10.83 3.37
N LEU A 151 8.57 9.92 4.08
CA LEU A 151 8.09 8.65 3.50
C LEU A 151 6.99 8.89 2.45
N LEU A 152 6.00 9.74 2.75
CA LEU A 152 4.91 10.05 1.82
C LEU A 152 5.41 10.66 0.50
N LYS A 153 6.43 11.51 0.54
CA LYS A 153 7.07 12.05 -0.68
C LYS A 153 7.71 10.94 -1.50
N ARG A 154 8.48 10.05 -0.85
CA ARG A 154 9.10 8.89 -1.52
C ARG A 154 8.05 7.95 -2.12
N GLU A 155 6.96 7.72 -1.40
CA GLU A 155 5.84 6.89 -1.86
C GLU A 155 5.18 7.43 -3.14
N ALA A 156 5.07 8.76 -3.26
CA ALA A 156 4.42 9.42 -4.40
C ALA A 156 5.34 9.67 -5.61
N GLU A 157 6.66 9.48 -5.47
CA GLU A 157 7.63 9.73 -6.54
C GLU A 157 7.48 8.75 -7.72
N GLY A 158 7.83 9.22 -8.94
CA GLY A 158 7.84 8.43 -10.16
C GLY A 158 6.59 8.66 -11.04
N GLN A 159 6.57 7.97 -12.18
CA GLN A 159 5.49 8.09 -13.15
C GLN A 159 4.33 7.14 -12.80
N ILE A 160 3.56 7.50 -11.79
CA ILE A 160 2.44 6.69 -11.27
C ILE A 160 1.12 7.32 -11.72
N ASP A 161 0.26 6.53 -12.37
CA ASP A 161 -1.05 6.96 -12.85
C ASP A 161 -2.19 6.65 -11.89
N ALA A 162 -2.03 5.65 -11.00
CA ALA A 162 -2.96 5.34 -9.90
C ALA A 162 -2.21 4.62 -8.78
N ILE A 163 -2.70 4.74 -7.55
CA ILE A 163 -2.09 4.14 -6.36
C ILE A 163 -3.10 3.23 -5.65
N LEU A 164 -2.66 2.00 -5.35
CA LEU A 164 -3.21 1.17 -4.29
C LEU A 164 -2.36 1.34 -3.04
N SER A 165 -2.94 1.88 -1.99
CA SER A 165 -2.28 2.07 -0.69
C SER A 165 -2.72 0.99 0.27
N VAL A 166 -1.85 0.03 0.56
CA VAL A 166 -2.14 -1.14 1.39
C VAL A 166 -1.71 -0.87 2.82
N ASP A 167 -2.63 -1.04 3.75
CA ASP A 167 -2.38 -0.77 5.17
C ASP A 167 -3.30 -1.60 6.07
N ALA A 168 -2.93 -1.78 7.33
CA ALA A 168 -3.79 -2.38 8.33
C ALA A 168 -4.71 -1.33 8.97
N THR A 169 -6.01 -1.64 9.05
CA THR A 169 -7.00 -0.84 9.78
C THR A 169 -7.72 -1.65 10.87
N LYS A 170 -7.00 -2.55 11.51
CA LYS A 170 -7.54 -3.51 12.48
C LYS A 170 -7.93 -2.87 13.82
N ALA A 171 -7.29 -1.75 14.18
CA ALA A 171 -7.58 -1.03 15.41
C ALA A 171 -8.85 -0.15 15.33
N ASN A 172 -9.39 0.08 14.14
CA ASN A 172 -10.64 0.82 14.00
C ASN A 172 -11.84 -0.01 14.50
N TRP A 173 -12.91 0.66 14.85
CA TRP A 173 -14.15 0.07 15.38
C TRP A 173 -15.31 0.08 14.37
N VAL A 174 -15.11 0.72 13.21
CA VAL A 174 -16.16 0.95 12.20
C VAL A 174 -16.29 -0.26 11.28
N ILE A 175 -15.19 -0.70 10.66
CA ILE A 175 -15.19 -1.88 9.80
C ILE A 175 -14.74 -3.10 10.59
N LYS A 176 -15.65 -4.08 10.69
CA LYS A 176 -15.46 -5.37 11.35
C LYS A 176 -15.70 -6.50 10.35
N HIS A 177 -14.65 -6.81 9.59
CA HIS A 177 -14.66 -7.82 8.55
C HIS A 177 -13.36 -8.62 8.58
N ASN A 178 -13.44 -9.94 8.45
CA ASN A 178 -12.27 -10.81 8.31
C ASN A 178 -11.82 -10.83 6.85
N GLY A 179 -10.70 -10.17 6.56
CA GLY A 179 -10.17 -10.09 5.21
C GLY A 179 -9.60 -8.71 4.92
N PHE A 180 -10.00 -8.13 3.81
CA PHE A 180 -9.66 -6.76 3.45
C PHE A 180 -10.91 -6.01 2.97
N ALA A 181 -10.81 -4.70 2.93
CA ALA A 181 -11.82 -3.81 2.37
C ALA A 181 -11.12 -2.81 1.44
N ILE A 182 -11.86 -2.20 0.52
CA ILE A 182 -11.34 -1.11 -0.31
C ILE A 182 -11.99 0.22 0.08
N THR A 183 -11.34 1.33 -0.22
CA THR A 183 -11.90 2.66 0.03
C THR A 183 -12.54 3.24 -1.23
N PRO A 184 -13.40 4.25 -1.12
CA PRO A 184 -13.62 5.22 -2.18
C PRO A 184 -12.31 5.79 -2.71
N THR A 185 -12.29 6.29 -3.94
CA THR A 185 -11.10 6.90 -4.54
C THR A 185 -10.90 8.32 -4.02
N VAL A 186 -9.68 8.62 -3.60
CA VAL A 186 -9.27 10.00 -3.30
C VAL A 186 -8.45 10.57 -4.45
N LYS A 187 -8.85 11.74 -4.96
CA LYS A 187 -8.13 12.44 -6.03
C LYS A 187 -8.19 13.94 -5.80
N GLU A 188 -7.02 14.56 -5.71
CA GLU A 188 -6.85 16.01 -5.56
C GLU A 188 -7.74 16.63 -4.46
N GLY A 189 -7.84 15.96 -3.31
CA GLY A 189 -8.63 16.40 -2.15
C GLY A 189 -10.12 16.06 -2.22
N TRP A 190 -10.60 15.49 -3.31
CA TRP A 190 -11.96 14.98 -3.43
C TRP A 190 -12.04 13.51 -3.06
N ILE A 191 -13.09 13.14 -2.32
CA ILE A 191 -13.50 11.74 -2.11
C ILE A 191 -14.55 11.42 -3.18
N LEU A 192 -14.18 10.57 -4.13
CA LEU A 192 -15.02 10.15 -5.24
C LEU A 192 -15.75 8.85 -4.89
N LYS A 193 -16.63 8.39 -5.77
CA LYS A 193 -17.31 7.09 -5.64
C LYS A 193 -16.26 5.96 -5.59
N VAL A 194 -16.61 4.85 -4.95
CA VAL A 194 -15.85 3.61 -5.09
C VAL A 194 -15.91 3.13 -6.54
N SER A 195 -14.79 2.68 -7.08
CA SER A 195 -14.72 2.21 -8.47
C SER A 195 -15.50 0.90 -8.66
N PRO A 196 -16.44 0.83 -9.61
CA PRO A 196 -17.14 -0.41 -9.95
C PRO A 196 -16.19 -1.50 -10.46
N ASP A 197 -15.14 -1.13 -11.20
CA ASP A 197 -14.15 -2.08 -11.73
C ASP A 197 -13.34 -2.72 -10.60
N LEU A 198 -12.98 -1.94 -9.57
CA LEU A 198 -12.30 -2.47 -8.39
C LEU A 198 -13.23 -3.36 -7.54
N ILE A 199 -14.52 -3.03 -7.46
CA ILE A 199 -15.53 -3.89 -6.82
C ILE A 199 -15.63 -5.23 -7.56
N ASP A 200 -15.66 -5.22 -8.90
CA ASP A 200 -15.69 -6.45 -9.70
C ASP A 200 -14.47 -7.32 -9.44
N ILE A 201 -13.27 -6.75 -9.41
CA ILE A 201 -12.06 -7.50 -9.06
C ILE A 201 -12.15 -8.05 -7.63
N TYR A 202 -12.64 -7.26 -6.66
CA TYR A 202 -12.84 -7.73 -5.29
C TYR A 202 -13.69 -9.00 -5.26
N ILE A 203 -14.84 -8.97 -5.93
CA ILE A 203 -15.75 -10.13 -6.01
C ILE A 203 -15.07 -11.33 -6.69
N ARG A 204 -14.35 -11.10 -7.80
CA ARG A 204 -13.67 -12.16 -8.55
C ARG A 204 -12.58 -12.87 -7.73
N VAL A 205 -11.86 -12.14 -6.87
CA VAL A 205 -10.76 -12.72 -6.07
C VAL A 205 -11.23 -13.34 -4.76
N THR A 206 -12.32 -12.83 -4.17
CA THR A 206 -12.79 -13.30 -2.86
C THR A 206 -13.96 -14.28 -2.95
N GLY A 207 -14.80 -14.17 -3.99
CA GLY A 207 -16.08 -14.85 -4.07
C GLY A 207 -17.10 -14.37 -3.04
N GLN A 208 -16.92 -13.16 -2.49
CA GLN A 208 -17.72 -12.59 -1.40
C GLN A 208 -18.25 -11.20 -1.78
N PRO A 209 -19.31 -10.73 -1.11
CA PRO A 209 -19.77 -9.35 -1.25
C PRO A 209 -18.62 -8.37 -0.95
N PRO A 210 -18.51 -7.26 -1.73
CA PRO A 210 -17.45 -6.29 -1.52
C PRO A 210 -17.66 -5.54 -0.22
N VAL A 211 -16.56 -5.28 0.48
CA VAL A 211 -16.54 -4.45 1.69
C VAL A 211 -15.85 -3.13 1.38
N VAL A 212 -16.55 -2.02 1.65
CA VAL A 212 -16.06 -0.67 1.40
C VAL A 212 -15.91 0.06 2.73
N VAL A 213 -14.73 0.64 2.96
CA VAL A 213 -14.44 1.45 4.14
C VAL A 213 -15.06 2.83 3.98
N PRO A 214 -15.90 3.30 4.91
CA PRO A 214 -16.46 4.65 4.86
C PRO A 214 -15.40 5.67 5.29
N ILE A 215 -14.61 6.17 4.35
CA ILE A 215 -13.68 7.27 4.61
C ILE A 215 -14.39 8.61 4.65
N THR A 216 -13.84 9.53 5.43
CA THR A 216 -14.32 10.90 5.60
C THR A 216 -13.26 11.92 5.19
N MET A 217 -13.66 13.20 5.15
CA MET A 217 -12.70 14.30 4.92
C MET A 217 -11.59 14.33 5.98
N GLN A 218 -11.84 13.87 7.22
CA GLN A 218 -10.82 13.76 8.26
C GLN A 218 -9.70 12.78 7.89
N ASP A 219 -10.02 11.69 7.18
CA ASP A 219 -9.05 10.67 6.79
C ASP A 219 -8.05 11.16 5.74
N ILE A 220 -8.38 12.23 5.02
CA ILE A 220 -7.52 12.83 3.99
C ILE A 220 -6.83 14.13 4.42
N ILE A 221 -7.14 14.64 5.61
CA ILE A 221 -6.42 15.79 6.18
C ILE A 221 -4.99 15.36 6.56
N PRO A 222 -3.96 16.19 6.27
CA PRO A 222 -2.58 15.86 6.64
C PRO A 222 -2.38 15.57 8.13
N TYR A 223 -1.46 14.70 8.46
CA TYR A 223 -1.11 14.29 9.84
C TYR A 223 -0.71 15.45 10.76
N THR A 224 -0.36 16.61 10.24
CA THR A 224 -0.09 17.83 11.04
C THR A 224 -1.32 18.34 11.78
N THR A 225 -2.52 17.96 11.35
CA THR A 225 -3.77 18.32 12.04
C THR A 225 -4.08 17.22 13.06
N PRO A 226 -4.23 17.55 14.36
CA PRO A 226 -4.44 16.57 15.43
C PRO A 226 -5.90 16.06 15.44
N VAL A 227 -6.31 15.41 14.39
CA VAL A 227 -7.60 14.72 14.27
C VAL A 227 -7.40 13.22 14.23
N TYR A 228 -8.43 12.48 14.65
CA TYR A 228 -8.41 11.02 14.57
C TYR A 228 -8.68 10.57 13.14
N HIS A 229 -7.77 9.79 12.59
CA HIS A 229 -7.90 9.16 11.27
C HIS A 229 -8.31 7.70 11.43
N ILE A 230 -9.38 7.29 10.76
CA ILE A 230 -9.79 5.87 10.70
C ILE A 230 -8.93 5.15 9.65
N ASN A 231 -8.61 5.83 8.54
CA ASN A 231 -7.95 5.25 7.37
C ASN A 231 -6.81 6.13 6.84
N SER A 232 -5.77 6.27 7.62
CA SER A 232 -4.56 7.04 7.29
C SER A 232 -3.83 6.56 6.02
N MET A 233 -4.16 5.37 5.52
CA MET A 233 -3.64 4.84 4.25
C MET A 233 -3.89 5.76 3.05
N MET A 234 -4.83 6.70 3.16
CA MET A 234 -5.11 7.66 2.10
C MET A 234 -4.06 8.77 1.96
N GLN A 235 -3.20 8.97 2.94
CA GLN A 235 -2.24 10.08 3.00
C GLN A 235 -1.29 10.23 1.78
N PRO A 236 -0.94 9.18 0.99
CA PRO A 236 -0.12 9.38 -0.22
C PRO A 236 -0.70 10.41 -1.20
N TRP A 237 -2.03 10.64 -1.21
CA TRP A 237 -2.66 11.64 -2.07
C TRP A 237 -2.08 13.05 -1.91
N ILE A 238 -1.47 13.36 -0.75
CA ILE A 238 -0.93 14.69 -0.43
C ILE A 238 0.16 15.11 -1.43
N TYR A 239 0.97 14.17 -1.90
CA TYR A 239 2.10 14.43 -2.79
C TYR A 239 1.90 13.96 -4.24
N THR A 240 0.69 13.56 -4.62
CA THR A 240 0.40 13.13 -5.98
C THR A 240 -0.90 13.72 -6.52
N LYS A 241 -1.04 13.73 -7.85
CA LYS A 241 -2.32 13.95 -8.55
C LYS A 241 -2.97 12.64 -8.98
N ALA A 242 -2.26 11.52 -8.85
CA ALA A 242 -2.81 10.20 -9.13
C ALA A 242 -3.97 9.88 -8.16
N PRO A 243 -5.01 9.19 -8.62
CA PRO A 243 -6.05 8.68 -7.72
C PRO A 243 -5.47 7.65 -6.76
N VAL A 244 -5.89 7.70 -5.51
CA VAL A 244 -5.48 6.78 -4.45
C VAL A 244 -6.68 6.00 -3.94
N VAL A 245 -6.55 4.68 -3.88
CA VAL A 245 -7.52 3.76 -3.26
C VAL A 245 -6.80 2.97 -2.17
N GLY A 246 -7.38 2.94 -0.99
CA GLY A 246 -6.89 2.14 0.13
C GLY A 246 -7.30 0.68 -0.01
N VAL A 247 -6.37 -0.21 0.31
CA VAL A 247 -6.60 -1.65 0.51
C VAL A 247 -6.37 -1.92 1.99
N ALA A 248 -7.46 -1.96 2.74
CA ALA A 248 -7.47 -1.96 4.19
C ALA A 248 -7.54 -3.39 4.72
N ILE A 249 -6.50 -3.88 5.35
CA ILE A 249 -6.53 -5.18 6.03
C ILE A 249 -7.33 -5.03 7.32
N THR A 250 -8.36 -5.86 7.47
CA THR A 250 -9.36 -5.76 8.55
C THR A 250 -9.47 -7.06 9.34
N THR A 251 -10.07 -6.94 10.53
CA THR A 251 -10.41 -8.06 11.42
C THR A 251 -11.84 -7.92 11.93
N SER A 252 -12.47 -9.02 12.34
CA SER A 252 -13.83 -9.00 12.91
C SER A 252 -13.91 -8.35 14.29
N MET A 253 -12.79 -8.26 15.01
CA MET A 253 -12.69 -7.62 16.31
C MET A 253 -11.67 -6.48 16.27
N VAL A 254 -11.83 -5.51 17.16
CA VAL A 254 -10.85 -4.43 17.34
C VAL A 254 -9.54 -5.03 17.86
N VAL A 255 -8.45 -4.79 17.16
CA VAL A 255 -7.11 -5.11 17.60
C VAL A 255 -6.61 -3.99 18.51
N PRO A 256 -6.06 -4.30 19.69
CA PRO A 256 -5.79 -3.29 20.73
C PRO A 256 -4.65 -2.33 20.44
N GLY A 257 -3.94 -2.45 19.34
CA GLY A 257 -2.85 -1.56 18.93
C GLY A 257 -2.23 -2.06 17.64
N SER A 258 -1.32 -1.29 17.04
CA SER A 258 -0.66 -1.70 15.80
C SER A 258 0.57 -2.60 16.02
N ALA A 259 1.15 -2.58 17.22
CA ALA A 259 2.27 -3.45 17.63
C ALA A 259 1.78 -4.77 18.27
N THR A 260 0.94 -5.53 17.55
CA THR A 260 0.38 -6.81 18.01
C THR A 260 0.61 -7.91 16.99
N GLY A 261 0.56 -9.18 17.41
CA GLY A 261 0.68 -10.35 16.55
C GLY A 261 -0.59 -10.70 15.75
N ALA A 262 -1.42 -9.72 15.40
CA ALA A 262 -2.69 -9.94 14.68
C ALA A 262 -2.56 -10.07 13.16
N THR A 263 -1.38 -10.31 12.63
CA THR A 263 -1.14 -10.62 11.22
C THR A 263 -1.81 -11.95 10.86
N ASN A 264 -2.60 -11.94 9.76
CA ASN A 264 -3.33 -13.12 9.30
C ASN A 264 -3.04 -13.39 7.83
N ILE A 265 -2.30 -14.46 7.56
CA ILE A 265 -1.84 -14.83 6.21
C ILE A 265 -2.96 -15.04 5.19
N PHE A 266 -4.15 -15.47 5.61
CA PHE A 266 -5.28 -15.66 4.69
C PHE A 266 -5.89 -14.33 4.25
N HIS A 267 -5.93 -13.33 5.15
CA HIS A 267 -6.35 -11.98 4.79
C HIS A 267 -5.34 -11.31 3.85
N LEU A 268 -4.05 -11.48 4.14
CA LEU A 268 -2.97 -10.94 3.30
C LEU A 268 -2.94 -11.61 1.93
N GLU A 269 -3.23 -12.91 1.84
CA GLU A 269 -3.30 -13.64 0.57
C GLU A 269 -4.43 -13.11 -0.32
N GLN A 270 -5.62 -12.87 0.25
CA GLN A 270 -6.74 -12.28 -0.49
C GLN A 270 -6.42 -10.87 -1.01
N ALA A 271 -5.84 -10.02 -0.16
CA ALA A 271 -5.41 -8.68 -0.54
C ALA A 271 -4.31 -8.72 -1.62
N THR A 272 -3.33 -9.63 -1.49
CA THR A 272 -2.27 -9.81 -2.49
C THR A 272 -2.84 -10.22 -3.85
N ARG A 273 -3.80 -11.16 -3.88
CA ARG A 273 -4.50 -11.52 -5.13
C ARG A 273 -5.22 -10.33 -5.76
N PHE A 274 -5.93 -9.56 -4.93
CA PHE A 274 -6.62 -8.36 -5.40
C PHE A 274 -5.66 -7.38 -6.05
N VAL A 275 -4.58 -7.03 -5.36
CA VAL A 275 -3.56 -6.09 -5.84
C VAL A 275 -2.92 -6.57 -7.15
N VAL A 276 -2.61 -7.86 -7.27
CA VAL A 276 -2.04 -8.47 -8.48
C VAL A 276 -3.03 -8.41 -9.65
N GLU A 277 -4.32 -8.73 -9.43
CA GLU A 277 -5.32 -8.68 -10.50
C GLU A 277 -5.58 -7.23 -10.95
N VAL A 278 -5.60 -6.26 -10.02
CA VAL A 278 -5.67 -4.84 -10.39
C VAL A 278 -4.48 -4.44 -11.25
N ALA A 279 -3.26 -4.83 -10.88
CA ALA A 279 -2.05 -4.49 -11.66
C ALA A 279 -2.11 -5.02 -13.10
N LYS A 280 -2.57 -6.25 -13.27
CA LYS A 280 -2.76 -6.88 -14.59
C LYS A 280 -3.78 -6.15 -15.46
N ASP A 281 -4.93 -5.81 -14.89
CA ASP A 281 -6.04 -5.23 -15.63
C ASP A 281 -5.86 -3.71 -15.83
N PHE A 282 -5.25 -3.00 -14.88
CA PHE A 282 -4.99 -1.55 -14.99
C PHE A 282 -4.02 -1.22 -16.12
N GLY A 283 -2.89 -1.90 -16.20
CA GLY A 283 -1.91 -1.72 -17.29
C GLY A 283 -2.45 -2.07 -18.67
N ARG A 284 -3.52 -2.86 -18.74
CA ARG A 284 -4.24 -3.19 -20.00
C ARG A 284 -5.41 -2.23 -20.30
N GLY A 285 -5.60 -1.19 -19.49
CA GLY A 285 -6.69 -0.22 -19.64
C GLY A 285 -8.09 -0.75 -19.32
N LYS A 286 -8.21 -1.92 -18.67
CA LYS A 286 -9.47 -2.57 -18.35
C LYS A 286 -10.09 -2.11 -17.03
N VAL A 287 -9.33 -1.38 -16.21
CA VAL A 287 -9.75 -0.91 -14.89
C VAL A 287 -9.59 0.58 -14.80
N LYS A 288 -10.60 1.24 -14.28
CA LYS A 288 -10.61 2.67 -13.93
C LYS A 288 -10.75 2.82 -12.42
N PHE A 289 -10.02 3.75 -11.85
CA PHE A 289 -10.10 4.10 -10.43
C PHE A 289 -11.24 5.08 -10.12
N TYR A 290 -11.73 5.77 -11.12
CA TYR A 290 -12.82 6.75 -11.05
C TYR A 290 -13.45 6.94 -12.45
N ASP A 291 -14.62 7.56 -12.49
CA ASP A 291 -15.25 7.97 -13.74
C ASP A 291 -14.60 9.26 -14.26
N GLU A 292 -13.92 9.18 -15.41
CA GLU A 292 -13.18 10.29 -16.00
C GLU A 292 -14.07 11.42 -16.49
N GLU A 293 -15.29 11.10 -16.93
CA GLU A 293 -16.28 12.10 -17.38
C GLU A 293 -16.85 12.87 -16.17
N GLU A 294 -17.27 12.16 -15.10
CA GLU A 294 -17.70 12.80 -13.86
C GLU A 294 -16.59 13.67 -13.27
N TRP A 295 -15.33 13.16 -13.26
CA TRP A 295 -14.18 13.93 -12.80
C TRP A 295 -13.99 15.22 -13.59
N GLY A 296 -14.10 15.19 -14.93
CA GLY A 296 -14.03 16.37 -15.78
C GLY A 296 -15.08 17.43 -15.39
N LYS A 297 -16.31 16.99 -15.09
CA LYS A 297 -17.40 17.88 -14.62
C LYS A 297 -17.08 18.50 -13.25
N ILE A 298 -16.56 17.70 -12.30
CA ILE A 298 -16.18 18.18 -10.96
C ILE A 298 -15.09 19.24 -11.06
N ILE A 299 -14.00 18.94 -11.77
CA ILE A 299 -12.85 19.83 -11.89
C ILE A 299 -13.19 21.12 -12.62
N SER A 300 -13.97 21.06 -13.70
CA SER A 300 -14.37 22.26 -14.47
C SER A 300 -15.29 23.17 -13.67
N THR A 301 -16.14 22.63 -12.77
CA THR A 301 -17.12 23.39 -12.01
C THR A 301 -16.58 23.88 -10.68
N HIS A 302 -15.85 23.03 -9.95
CA HIS A 302 -15.47 23.26 -8.56
C HIS A 302 -13.95 23.39 -8.34
N GLY A 303 -13.14 23.02 -9.32
CA GLY A 303 -11.68 23.03 -9.21
C GLY A 303 -11.14 21.92 -8.32
N SER A 304 -9.80 21.92 -8.15
CA SER A 304 -9.08 21.03 -7.23
C SER A 304 -9.22 21.52 -5.79
N LEU A 305 -9.43 20.61 -4.85
CA LEU A 305 -9.35 20.90 -3.41
C LEU A 305 -7.93 20.72 -2.85
N ALA A 306 -6.96 20.32 -3.69
CA ALA A 306 -5.62 19.96 -3.24
C ALA A 306 -4.95 21.05 -2.42
N ASP A 307 -4.96 22.31 -2.89
CA ASP A 307 -4.31 23.43 -2.20
C ASP A 307 -4.96 23.76 -0.85
N LEU A 308 -6.27 23.56 -0.75
CA LEU A 308 -7.01 23.77 0.50
C LEU A 308 -6.69 22.65 1.50
N MET A 309 -6.79 21.40 1.03
CA MET A 309 -6.68 20.21 1.88
C MET A 309 -5.24 19.89 2.29
N ARG A 310 -4.24 20.33 1.50
CA ARG A 310 -2.81 20.16 1.80
C ARG A 310 -2.25 21.22 2.77
N ARG A 311 -3.05 22.17 3.20
CA ARG A 311 -2.58 23.19 4.17
C ARG A 311 -2.07 22.53 5.44
N GLY A 312 -0.88 22.94 5.87
CA GLY A 312 -0.20 22.35 7.01
C GLY A 312 0.71 21.15 6.69
N ALA A 313 0.63 20.55 5.51
CA ALA A 313 1.63 19.59 5.07
C ALA A 313 2.92 20.34 4.65
N PRO A 314 4.11 19.81 4.95
CA PRO A 314 5.38 20.34 4.44
C PRO A 314 5.41 20.34 2.90
N LYS A 315 6.00 21.39 2.31
CA LYS A 315 6.15 21.51 0.85
C LYS A 315 7.16 20.51 0.30
#